data_f9ef8c1d2383ba2f15ed4a5ba5c1bd56
#
_entry.id   f9ef8c1d2383ba2f15ed4a5ba5c1bd56
#
_cell.length_a   1.000
_cell.length_b   1.000
_cell.length_c   1.000
_cell.angle_alpha   90.00
_cell.angle_beta   90.00
_cell.angle_gamma   90.00
#
_symmetry.space_group_name_H-M   'P 1'
#
loop_
_entity.id
_entity.type
_entity.pdbx_description
1 polymer ?
#
loop_
_entity_poly.entity_id
_entity_poly.type
_entity_poly.pdbx_seq_one_letter_code
_entity_poly.pdbx_strand_id
1 'polypeptide(L)'
;SDDFDHDGVWNPNDTCPNTELGKVVDINGCKVFYLPPNNFSLYKTEKCAGENSITMRFESSHNYNISVQGTVNTVGSSVGERWDLTDLSAGNYSICVTVDGVNASEFERCFEVNISEPDPLGVYAIADESNEMVTYTLSGGDVYNIVHNGETSQTSKSNYTVRLKKGVNNIKISTGIECQGIFEQNYFNSERVSFAPNPFNQSLSIYVGGDDDQVLVEIFSSEGRLIKSESCSLGNISRSIELFTGDFKQGSYFVKVTG
;
A
#
# COMPACT_ATOMS: atom_id res chain seq x y z
N SER A 1 23.98 -12.75 -59.91
CA SER A 1 23.74 -12.44 -58.53
C SER A 1 24.59 -13.33 -57.66
N ASP A 2 25.37 -12.72 -56.84
CA ASP A 2 26.51 -13.32 -56.20
C ASP A 2 26.25 -13.59 -54.68
N ASP A 3 25.09 -14.16 -54.37
CA ASP A 3 24.63 -14.66 -53.09
C ASP A 3 23.99 -16.04 -53.36
N PHE A 4 24.77 -17.12 -53.07
CA PHE A 4 24.45 -18.48 -53.47
C PHE A 4 23.36 -19.14 -52.63
N ASP A 5 23.37 -18.88 -51.34
CA ASP A 5 22.44 -19.49 -50.40
C ASP A 5 21.26 -18.54 -50.04
N HIS A 6 21.29 -17.30 -50.57
CA HIS A 6 20.25 -16.30 -50.45
C HIS A 6 19.99 -15.87 -48.96
N ASP A 7 21.07 -15.83 -48.18
CA ASP A 7 21.01 -15.39 -46.78
C ASP A 7 21.13 -13.86 -46.59
N GLY A 8 21.39 -13.16 -47.72
CA GLY A 8 21.51 -11.70 -47.77
C GLY A 8 22.94 -11.17 -47.68
N VAL A 9 23.92 -12.05 -47.58
CA VAL A 9 25.35 -11.71 -47.58
C VAL A 9 25.97 -12.08 -48.92
N TRP A 10 26.73 -11.16 -49.50
CA TRP A 10 27.37 -11.35 -50.80
C TRP A 10 28.53 -12.33 -50.71
N ASN A 11 28.62 -13.34 -51.62
CA ASN A 11 29.60 -14.45 -51.54
C ASN A 11 31.03 -14.07 -51.24
N PRO A 12 31.64 -12.95 -51.72
CA PRO A 12 32.99 -12.58 -51.34
C PRO A 12 33.16 -12.22 -49.86
N ASN A 13 32.06 -11.87 -49.17
CA ASN A 13 32.06 -11.53 -47.75
C ASN A 13 31.43 -12.62 -46.87
N ASP A 14 30.86 -13.64 -47.51
CA ASP A 14 30.19 -14.75 -46.87
C ASP A 14 31.17 -15.84 -46.49
N THR A 15 31.32 -16.08 -45.19
CA THR A 15 32.18 -17.15 -44.65
C THR A 15 31.44 -18.44 -44.35
N CYS A 16 30.10 -18.41 -44.47
CA CYS A 16 29.19 -19.54 -44.25
C CYS A 16 28.27 -19.81 -45.45
N PRO A 17 28.83 -20.17 -46.62
CA PRO A 17 28.16 -20.13 -47.94
C PRO A 17 27.09 -21.22 -48.16
N ASN A 18 26.52 -21.80 -47.10
CA ASN A 18 25.44 -22.79 -47.17
C ASN A 18 24.48 -22.57 -46.00
N THR A 19 24.20 -21.34 -45.62
CA THR A 19 23.22 -21.02 -44.58
C THR A 19 21.82 -21.35 -45.05
N GLU A 20 20.98 -21.96 -44.22
CA GLU A 20 19.62 -22.32 -44.56
C GLU A 20 18.79 -21.05 -44.82
N LEU A 21 18.03 -21.05 -45.92
CA LEU A 21 17.16 -19.93 -46.28
C LEU A 21 16.22 -19.53 -45.14
N GLY A 22 16.15 -18.22 -44.89
CA GLY A 22 15.28 -17.64 -43.87
C GLY A 22 15.85 -17.68 -42.43
N LYS A 23 17.09 -18.09 -42.23
CA LYS A 23 17.78 -17.93 -40.98
C LYS A 23 18.32 -16.50 -40.83
N VAL A 24 18.42 -16.04 -39.58
CA VAL A 24 19.09 -14.78 -39.26
C VAL A 24 20.60 -15.05 -39.27
N VAL A 25 21.35 -14.22 -39.98
CA VAL A 25 22.80 -14.34 -40.10
C VAL A 25 23.51 -13.08 -39.62
N ASP A 26 24.77 -13.19 -39.29
CA ASP A 26 25.65 -12.07 -39.02
C ASP A 26 26.15 -11.40 -40.32
N ILE A 27 27.03 -10.41 -40.18
CA ILE A 27 27.63 -9.70 -41.32
C ILE A 27 28.53 -10.59 -42.22
N ASN A 28 28.86 -11.79 -41.76
CA ASN A 28 29.67 -12.75 -42.46
C ASN A 28 28.87 -13.93 -43.04
N GLY A 29 27.51 -13.85 -43.05
CA GLY A 29 26.64 -14.90 -43.55
C GLY A 29 26.47 -16.11 -42.59
N CYS A 30 27.01 -16.04 -41.39
CA CYS A 30 26.91 -17.16 -40.45
C CYS A 30 25.65 -17.06 -39.59
N LYS A 31 24.91 -18.19 -39.52
CA LYS A 31 23.68 -18.27 -38.71
C LYS A 31 23.95 -17.86 -37.26
N VAL A 32 23.15 -16.94 -36.77
CA VAL A 32 23.12 -16.52 -35.37
C VAL A 32 21.82 -16.96 -34.69
N PHE A 33 21.90 -17.18 -33.40
CA PHE A 33 20.68 -17.38 -32.61
C PHE A 33 19.93 -16.06 -32.50
N TYR A 34 18.62 -16.08 -32.80
CA TYR A 34 17.80 -14.88 -32.75
C TYR A 34 16.44 -15.18 -32.14
N LEU A 35 16.02 -14.34 -31.22
CA LEU A 35 14.64 -14.23 -30.74
C LEU A 35 14.14 -12.80 -30.98
N PRO A 36 12.96 -12.64 -31.56
CA PRO A 36 12.41 -11.32 -31.83
C PRO A 36 12.04 -10.60 -30.53
N PRO A 37 12.05 -9.27 -30.51
CA PRO A 37 11.72 -8.50 -29.31
C PRO A 37 10.37 -8.84 -28.68
N ASN A 38 9.37 -9.17 -29.47
CA ASN A 38 8.04 -9.58 -29.03
C ASN A 38 8.00 -10.99 -28.41
N ASN A 39 9.11 -11.72 -28.42
CA ASN A 39 9.21 -12.98 -27.69
C ASN A 39 9.08 -12.81 -26.18
N PHE A 40 9.30 -11.59 -25.67
CA PHE A 40 9.31 -11.29 -24.26
C PHE A 40 8.23 -10.29 -23.92
N SER A 41 7.41 -10.63 -22.94
CA SER A 41 6.44 -9.71 -22.34
C SER A 41 6.68 -9.66 -20.84
N LEU A 42 6.84 -8.46 -20.30
CA LEU A 42 7.14 -8.23 -18.89
C LEU A 42 6.00 -7.47 -18.23
N TYR A 43 5.55 -7.98 -17.10
CA TYR A 43 4.48 -7.41 -16.28
C TYR A 43 4.99 -7.22 -14.85
N LYS A 44 4.60 -6.15 -14.21
CA LYS A 44 4.86 -5.91 -12.79
C LYS A 44 3.56 -5.77 -12.04
N THR A 45 3.54 -6.22 -10.79
CA THR A 45 2.50 -5.93 -9.82
C THR A 45 3.12 -5.12 -8.71
N GLU A 46 2.57 -3.94 -8.44
CA GLU A 46 3.03 -3.03 -7.40
C GLU A 46 1.97 -2.98 -6.31
N LYS A 47 2.36 -3.39 -5.11
CA LYS A 47 1.55 -3.46 -3.90
C LYS A 47 2.38 -3.01 -2.71
N CYS A 48 2.08 -3.57 -1.55
CA CYS A 48 2.84 -3.36 -0.32
C CYS A 48 4.21 -4.05 -0.38
N ALA A 49 5.14 -3.62 0.48
CA ALA A 49 6.45 -4.25 0.62
C ALA A 49 6.32 -5.77 0.81
N GLY A 50 7.05 -6.53 -0.01
CA GLY A 50 7.00 -8.00 0.01
C GLY A 50 5.82 -8.62 -0.74
N GLU A 51 4.93 -7.84 -1.33
CA GLU A 51 3.83 -8.36 -2.16
C GLU A 51 3.98 -8.02 -3.65
N ASN A 52 5.07 -7.35 -4.00
CA ASN A 52 5.35 -6.98 -5.37
C ASN A 52 5.86 -8.17 -6.16
N SER A 53 5.60 -8.18 -7.46
CA SER A 53 6.06 -9.26 -8.33
C SER A 53 6.41 -8.78 -9.72
N ILE A 54 7.27 -9.53 -10.39
CA ILE A 54 7.58 -9.41 -11.80
C ILE A 54 7.23 -10.73 -12.48
N THR A 55 6.44 -10.67 -13.54
CA THR A 55 6.10 -11.82 -14.39
C THR A 55 6.70 -11.60 -15.76
N MET A 56 7.46 -12.55 -16.25
CA MET A 56 7.93 -12.59 -17.63
C MET A 56 7.22 -13.72 -18.38
N ARG A 57 6.76 -13.43 -19.59
CA ARG A 57 6.19 -14.41 -20.52
C ARG A 57 7.03 -14.49 -21.76
N PHE A 58 7.09 -15.68 -22.33
CA PHE A 58 7.87 -16.03 -23.50
C PHE A 58 6.92 -16.60 -24.57
N GLU A 59 7.04 -16.12 -25.82
CA GLU A 59 6.25 -16.65 -26.95
C GLU A 59 6.84 -17.96 -27.49
N SER A 60 8.16 -18.09 -27.45
CA SER A 60 8.87 -19.30 -27.91
C SER A 60 9.23 -20.20 -26.75
N SER A 61 8.97 -21.49 -26.90
CA SER A 61 9.28 -22.50 -25.88
C SER A 61 10.76 -22.90 -25.95
N HIS A 62 11.57 -22.28 -25.09
CA HIS A 62 12.97 -22.61 -24.85
C HIS A 62 13.21 -22.82 -23.36
N ASN A 63 14.37 -23.41 -23.02
CA ASN A 63 14.87 -23.37 -21.67
C ASN A 63 15.61 -22.04 -21.47
N TYR A 64 15.04 -21.16 -20.69
CA TYR A 64 15.62 -19.85 -20.39
C TYR A 64 16.38 -19.89 -19.06
N ASN A 65 17.56 -19.29 -19.04
CA ASN A 65 18.27 -18.97 -17.81
C ASN A 65 18.07 -17.49 -17.52
N ILE A 66 17.66 -17.18 -16.29
CA ILE A 66 17.27 -15.84 -15.89
C ILE A 66 18.14 -15.43 -14.72
N SER A 67 18.83 -14.31 -14.83
CA SER A 67 19.58 -13.69 -13.75
C SER A 67 18.93 -12.37 -13.37
N VAL A 68 18.79 -12.15 -12.07
CA VAL A 68 18.22 -10.91 -11.52
C VAL A 68 19.25 -10.25 -10.64
N GLN A 69 19.43 -8.95 -10.85
CA GLN A 69 20.26 -8.08 -10.02
C GLN A 69 19.39 -6.91 -9.53
N GLY A 70 19.54 -6.52 -8.27
CA GLY A 70 18.77 -5.43 -7.67
C GLY A 70 18.79 -5.52 -6.15
N THR A 71 17.68 -5.21 -5.51
CA THR A 71 17.51 -5.40 -4.06
C THR A 71 17.58 -6.89 -3.68
N VAL A 72 17.23 -7.77 -4.61
CA VAL A 72 17.41 -9.21 -4.52
C VAL A 72 18.28 -9.65 -5.70
N ASN A 73 19.32 -10.42 -5.43
CA ASN A 73 20.13 -11.05 -6.46
C ASN A 73 19.79 -12.54 -6.48
N THR A 74 19.27 -13.01 -7.58
CA THR A 74 18.88 -14.41 -7.74
C THR A 74 19.12 -14.89 -9.17
N VAL A 75 19.21 -16.19 -9.33
CA VAL A 75 19.21 -16.86 -10.63
C VAL A 75 18.07 -17.84 -10.66
N GLY A 76 17.43 -17.93 -11.80
CA GLY A 76 16.31 -18.82 -12.04
C GLY A 76 16.39 -19.45 -13.42
N SER A 77 15.53 -20.41 -13.67
CA SER A 77 15.32 -20.97 -14.99
C SER A 77 13.83 -21.10 -15.26
N SER A 78 13.45 -20.96 -16.51
CA SER A 78 12.08 -21.23 -16.96
C SER A 78 12.13 -22.28 -18.05
N VAL A 79 11.34 -23.31 -17.85
CA VAL A 79 11.01 -24.29 -18.89
C VAL A 79 9.56 -24.00 -19.29
N GLY A 80 9.37 -23.26 -20.38
CA GLY A 80 8.04 -22.92 -20.87
C GLY A 80 7.79 -21.42 -21.03
N GLU A 81 6.53 -21.04 -20.95
CA GLU A 81 6.04 -19.73 -21.40
C GLU A 81 6.00 -18.67 -20.31
N ARG A 82 6.34 -18.99 -19.05
CA ARG A 82 6.20 -18.07 -17.93
C ARG A 82 7.26 -18.26 -16.85
N TRP A 83 7.71 -17.14 -16.31
CA TRP A 83 8.53 -17.06 -15.10
C TRP A 83 8.02 -15.95 -14.19
N ASP A 84 7.97 -16.21 -12.89
CA ASP A 84 7.50 -15.29 -11.86
C ASP A 84 8.57 -15.08 -10.80
N LEU A 85 8.75 -13.84 -10.38
CA LEU A 85 9.53 -13.42 -9.22
C LEU A 85 8.61 -12.67 -8.27
N THR A 86 8.47 -13.17 -7.05
CA THR A 86 7.54 -12.66 -6.02
C THR A 86 8.30 -12.11 -4.82
N ASP A 87 7.55 -11.54 -3.88
CA ASP A 87 8.06 -11.05 -2.58
C ASP A 87 9.12 -9.93 -2.74
N LEU A 88 8.92 -9.07 -3.74
CA LEU A 88 9.86 -8.01 -4.05
C LEU A 88 9.61 -6.77 -3.20
N SER A 89 10.70 -6.12 -2.80
CA SER A 89 10.67 -4.75 -2.25
C SER A 89 10.74 -3.72 -3.38
N ALA A 90 10.42 -2.46 -3.08
CA ALA A 90 10.65 -1.36 -4.01
C ALA A 90 12.14 -1.26 -4.39
N GLY A 91 12.40 -0.89 -5.62
CA GLY A 91 13.74 -0.72 -6.15
C GLY A 91 13.86 -1.00 -7.64
N ASN A 92 15.08 -0.90 -8.15
CA ASN A 92 15.41 -1.21 -9.52
C ASN A 92 15.90 -2.64 -9.64
N TYR A 93 15.43 -3.34 -10.66
CA TYR A 93 15.78 -4.72 -10.98
C TYR A 93 16.26 -4.79 -12.42
N SER A 94 17.44 -5.37 -12.63
CA SER A 94 17.93 -5.73 -13.95
C SER A 94 17.74 -7.22 -14.14
N ILE A 95 16.99 -7.63 -15.16
CA ILE A 95 16.64 -9.02 -15.44
C ILE A 95 17.24 -9.39 -16.78
N CYS A 96 18.25 -10.24 -16.75
CA CYS A 96 18.89 -10.71 -17.96
C CYS A 96 18.50 -12.17 -18.27
N VAL A 97 18.15 -12.42 -19.52
CA VAL A 97 17.69 -13.70 -20.02
C VAL A 97 18.66 -14.23 -21.07
N THR A 98 19.10 -15.45 -20.89
CA THR A 98 19.86 -16.24 -21.88
C THR A 98 19.08 -17.51 -22.20
N VAL A 99 19.48 -18.22 -23.25
CA VAL A 99 18.86 -19.48 -23.67
C VAL A 99 19.87 -20.62 -23.41
N ASP A 100 19.38 -21.70 -22.81
CA ASP A 100 20.21 -22.87 -22.54
C ASP A 100 20.75 -23.47 -23.85
N GLY A 101 22.05 -23.78 -23.83
CA GLY A 101 22.75 -24.27 -25.01
C GLY A 101 23.17 -23.20 -26.03
N VAL A 102 22.84 -21.92 -25.80
CA VAL A 102 23.28 -20.76 -26.57
C VAL A 102 24.27 -19.95 -25.74
N ASN A 103 25.40 -19.58 -26.35
CA ASN A 103 26.38 -18.76 -25.63
C ASN A 103 25.82 -17.38 -25.31
N ALA A 104 26.03 -16.88 -24.08
CA ALA A 104 25.57 -15.54 -23.68
C ALA A 104 26.15 -14.44 -24.55
N SER A 105 27.35 -14.64 -25.13
CA SER A 105 27.91 -13.69 -26.12
C SER A 105 27.15 -13.66 -27.46
N GLU A 106 26.33 -14.69 -27.75
CA GLU A 106 25.50 -14.75 -28.94
C GLU A 106 24.09 -14.23 -28.67
N PHE A 107 23.55 -14.54 -27.48
CA PHE A 107 22.24 -14.08 -27.09
C PHE A 107 22.13 -13.82 -25.59
N GLU A 108 21.94 -12.57 -25.26
CA GLU A 108 21.51 -12.11 -23.95
C GLU A 108 20.56 -10.92 -24.14
N ARG A 109 19.48 -10.91 -23.37
CA ARG A 109 18.54 -9.77 -23.34
C ARG A 109 18.27 -9.36 -21.92
N CYS A 110 18.55 -8.10 -21.61
CA CYS A 110 18.31 -7.52 -20.29
C CYS A 110 17.17 -6.53 -20.32
N PHE A 111 16.43 -6.48 -19.20
CA PHE A 111 15.28 -5.61 -18.97
C PHE A 111 15.47 -4.88 -17.64
N GLU A 112 15.27 -3.58 -17.65
CA GLU A 112 15.26 -2.78 -16.44
C GLU A 112 13.83 -2.57 -15.96
N VAL A 113 13.56 -2.92 -14.70
CA VAL A 113 12.25 -2.83 -14.07
C VAL A 113 12.38 -2.06 -12.78
N ASN A 114 11.63 -0.98 -12.66
CA ASN A 114 11.47 -0.26 -11.39
C ASN A 114 10.17 -0.74 -10.72
N ILE A 115 10.27 -1.19 -9.47
CA ILE A 115 9.14 -1.47 -8.57
C ILE A 115 9.02 -0.30 -7.61
N SER A 116 7.85 0.28 -7.51
CA SER A 116 7.52 1.33 -6.55
C SER A 116 6.56 0.81 -5.48
N GLU A 117 6.63 1.40 -4.30
CA GLU A 117 5.65 1.18 -3.24
C GLU A 117 4.67 2.36 -3.21
N PRO A 118 3.41 2.10 -2.81
CA PRO A 118 2.45 3.17 -2.63
C PRO A 118 2.90 4.16 -1.55
N ASP A 119 2.70 5.44 -1.78
CA ASP A 119 2.90 6.46 -0.74
C ASP A 119 2.00 6.16 0.48
N PRO A 120 2.46 6.39 1.71
CA PRO A 120 1.65 6.15 2.89
C PRO A 120 0.39 7.02 2.90
N LEU A 121 -0.72 6.48 3.45
CA LEU A 121 -1.93 7.26 3.68
C LEU A 121 -1.62 8.43 4.63
N GLY A 122 -1.73 9.65 4.13
CA GLY A 122 -1.63 10.87 4.92
C GLY A 122 -3.01 11.46 5.18
N VAL A 123 -3.33 11.70 6.46
CA VAL A 123 -4.59 12.33 6.87
C VAL A 123 -4.28 13.44 7.85
N TYR A 124 -4.65 14.65 7.49
CA TYR A 124 -4.60 15.80 8.37
C TYR A 124 -6.02 16.35 8.56
N ALA A 125 -6.44 16.52 9.83
CA ALA A 125 -7.80 16.91 10.19
C ALA A 125 -7.80 18.28 10.88
N ILE A 126 -8.74 19.12 10.46
CA ILE A 126 -9.06 20.39 11.12
C ILE A 126 -10.53 20.36 11.53
N ALA A 127 -10.80 20.43 12.83
CA ALA A 127 -12.14 20.57 13.35
C ALA A 127 -12.55 22.05 13.36
N ASP A 128 -13.76 22.33 12.88
CA ASP A 128 -14.45 23.61 13.01
C ASP A 128 -15.65 23.39 13.92
N GLU A 129 -15.48 23.71 15.19
CA GLU A 129 -16.48 23.48 16.22
C GLU A 129 -17.71 24.38 16.02
N SER A 130 -17.51 25.60 15.52
CA SER A 130 -18.60 26.57 15.30
C SER A 130 -19.59 26.11 14.21
N ASN A 131 -19.09 25.36 13.22
CA ASN A 131 -19.89 24.83 12.11
C ASN A 131 -20.19 23.34 12.23
N GLU A 132 -19.75 22.69 13.32
CA GLU A 132 -19.92 21.26 13.55
C GLU A 132 -19.34 20.42 12.40
N MET A 133 -18.17 20.79 11.88
CA MET A 133 -17.55 20.16 10.72
C MET A 133 -16.09 19.77 11.00
N VAL A 134 -15.65 18.72 10.33
CA VAL A 134 -14.24 18.34 10.25
C VAL A 134 -13.82 18.29 8.80
N THR A 135 -12.76 19.00 8.48
CA THR A 135 -12.16 18.99 7.14
C THR A 135 -10.87 18.21 7.18
N TYR A 136 -10.77 17.21 6.29
CA TYR A 136 -9.61 16.37 6.10
C TYR A 136 -8.84 16.80 4.87
N THR A 137 -7.51 16.88 5.01
CA THR A 137 -6.58 16.90 3.88
C THR A 137 -5.99 15.50 3.74
N LEU A 138 -6.15 14.91 2.56
CA LEU A 138 -5.85 13.51 2.26
C LEU A 138 -4.73 13.41 1.25
N SER A 139 -3.83 12.45 1.42
CA SER A 139 -2.74 12.14 0.49
C SER A 139 -2.40 10.64 0.50
N GLY A 140 -1.65 10.17 -0.50
CA GLY A 140 -1.20 8.79 -0.61
C GLY A 140 -2.17 7.85 -1.35
N GLY A 141 -3.28 8.36 -1.89
CA GLY A 141 -4.22 7.57 -2.68
C GLY A 141 -4.96 8.37 -3.73
N ASP A 142 -5.47 7.71 -4.75
CA ASP A 142 -6.30 8.30 -5.80
C ASP A 142 -7.78 8.33 -5.40
N VAL A 143 -8.21 7.36 -4.58
CA VAL A 143 -9.57 7.24 -4.06
C VAL A 143 -9.51 6.89 -2.58
N TYR A 144 -10.29 7.60 -1.80
CA TYR A 144 -10.41 7.41 -0.36
C TYR A 144 -11.80 6.90 -0.01
N ASN A 145 -11.84 5.88 0.85
CA ASN A 145 -13.05 5.35 1.46
C ASN A 145 -13.23 6.01 2.82
N ILE A 146 -14.34 6.68 3.03
CA ILE A 146 -14.68 7.36 4.28
C ILE A 146 -15.88 6.65 4.91
N VAL A 147 -15.73 6.21 6.14
CA VAL A 147 -16.81 5.63 6.93
C VAL A 147 -17.11 6.55 8.09
N HIS A 148 -18.32 7.11 8.14
CA HIS A 148 -18.80 7.98 9.21
C HIS A 148 -19.97 7.29 9.91
N ASN A 149 -19.77 6.85 11.15
CA ASN A 149 -20.77 6.12 11.94
C ASN A 149 -21.40 4.93 11.19
N GLY A 150 -20.58 4.20 10.39
CA GLY A 150 -21.02 3.06 9.59
C GLY A 150 -21.56 3.42 8.19
N GLU A 151 -21.79 4.69 7.87
CA GLU A 151 -22.15 5.14 6.52
C GLU A 151 -20.88 5.31 5.68
N THR A 152 -20.82 4.64 4.55
CA THR A 152 -19.65 4.64 3.65
C THR A 152 -19.85 5.63 2.50
N SER A 153 -18.83 6.42 2.21
CA SER A 153 -18.72 7.28 1.03
C SER A 153 -17.32 7.18 0.42
N GLN A 154 -17.17 7.64 -0.82
CA GLN A 154 -15.89 7.68 -1.51
C GLN A 154 -15.61 9.05 -2.07
N THR A 155 -14.34 9.44 -2.11
CA THR A 155 -13.89 10.67 -2.75
C THR A 155 -12.53 10.48 -3.42
N SER A 156 -12.32 11.17 -4.53
CA SER A 156 -11.00 11.32 -5.18
C SER A 156 -10.38 12.70 -4.91
N LYS A 157 -11.03 13.51 -4.06
CA LYS A 157 -10.52 14.84 -3.73
C LYS A 157 -9.54 14.76 -2.56
N SER A 158 -8.49 15.56 -2.61
CA SER A 158 -7.54 15.72 -1.51
C SER A 158 -8.10 16.46 -0.30
N ASN A 159 -9.25 17.15 -0.43
CA ASN A 159 -9.95 17.77 0.67
C ASN A 159 -11.38 17.20 0.78
N TYR A 160 -11.76 16.78 1.97
CA TYR A 160 -13.07 16.22 2.26
C TYR A 160 -13.59 16.75 3.59
N THR A 161 -14.84 17.23 3.61
CA THR A 161 -15.47 17.78 4.81
C THR A 161 -16.61 16.90 5.26
N VAL A 162 -16.62 16.55 6.55
CA VAL A 162 -17.67 15.78 7.22
C VAL A 162 -18.41 16.71 8.17
N ARG A 163 -19.74 16.69 8.10
CA ARG A 163 -20.59 17.32 9.12
C ARG A 163 -20.78 16.34 10.27
N LEU A 164 -20.49 16.76 11.49
CA LEU A 164 -20.64 15.95 12.69
C LEU A 164 -22.13 15.83 13.06
N LYS A 165 -22.56 14.62 13.39
CA LYS A 165 -23.85 14.32 14.01
C LYS A 165 -23.77 14.60 15.50
N LYS A 166 -24.89 14.86 16.16
CA LYS A 166 -24.90 14.99 17.62
C LYS A 166 -24.47 13.69 18.30
N GLY A 167 -23.63 13.80 19.31
CA GLY A 167 -23.03 12.69 20.03
C GLY A 167 -21.68 12.27 19.46
N VAL A 168 -21.34 10.98 19.59
CA VAL A 168 -20.07 10.41 19.13
C VAL A 168 -20.09 10.22 17.63
N ASN A 169 -19.03 10.67 16.97
CA ASN A 169 -18.79 10.49 15.55
C ASN A 169 -17.50 9.67 15.39
N ASN A 170 -17.64 8.43 14.94
CA ASN A 170 -16.51 7.59 14.54
C ASN A 170 -16.27 7.81 13.04
N ILE A 171 -15.09 8.25 12.69
CA ILE A 171 -14.68 8.50 11.30
C ILE A 171 -13.45 7.64 11.00
N LYS A 172 -13.57 6.82 9.95
CA LYS A 172 -12.49 6.00 9.41
C LYS A 172 -12.20 6.41 7.98
N ILE A 173 -10.94 6.53 7.66
CA ILE A 173 -10.48 6.86 6.30
C ILE A 173 -9.44 5.81 5.89
N SER A 174 -9.62 5.24 4.71
CA SER A 174 -8.72 4.27 4.11
C SER A 174 -8.65 4.46 2.60
N THR A 175 -7.69 3.83 1.98
CA THR A 175 -7.61 3.65 0.52
C THR A 175 -8.03 2.22 0.16
N GLY A 176 -7.93 1.84 -1.10
CA GLY A 176 -8.08 0.44 -1.52
C GLY A 176 -6.83 -0.42 -1.27
N ILE A 177 -5.77 0.14 -0.69
CA ILE A 177 -4.47 -0.51 -0.49
C ILE A 177 -4.31 -0.85 1.00
N GLU A 178 -4.32 -2.14 1.31
CA GLU A 178 -4.36 -2.63 2.69
C GLU A 178 -3.17 -2.18 3.55
N CYS A 179 -1.96 -2.12 3.00
CA CYS A 179 -0.76 -1.74 3.76
C CYS A 179 -0.70 -0.26 4.14
N GLN A 180 -1.52 0.59 3.55
CA GLN A 180 -1.62 1.98 3.98
C GLN A 180 -2.39 2.14 5.30
N GLY A 181 -3.05 1.07 5.75
CA GLY A 181 -3.80 1.05 6.99
C GLY A 181 -5.09 1.85 6.93
N ILE A 182 -5.60 2.12 8.12
CA ILE A 182 -6.85 2.87 8.32
C ILE A 182 -6.58 3.97 9.34
N PHE A 183 -6.87 5.20 8.94
CA PHE A 183 -6.99 6.30 9.90
C PHE A 183 -8.35 6.18 10.60
N GLU A 184 -8.39 6.25 11.93
CA GLU A 184 -9.61 6.22 12.71
C GLU A 184 -9.56 7.29 13.80
N GLN A 185 -10.63 8.07 13.89
CA GLN A 185 -10.77 9.11 14.90
C GLN A 185 -12.21 9.28 15.35
N ASN A 186 -12.37 9.53 16.65
CA ASN A 186 -13.64 9.86 17.26
C ASN A 186 -13.71 11.35 17.54
N TYR A 187 -14.89 11.94 17.24
CA TYR A 187 -15.24 13.31 17.58
C TYR A 187 -16.49 13.31 18.43
N PHE A 188 -16.55 14.20 19.39
CA PHE A 188 -17.74 14.35 20.21
C PHE A 188 -18.38 15.71 19.95
N ASN A 189 -19.59 15.70 19.43
CA ASN A 189 -20.37 16.89 19.13
C ASN A 189 -21.58 16.97 20.06
N SER A 190 -21.40 17.55 21.26
CA SER A 190 -22.46 17.79 22.23
C SER A 190 -21.98 18.76 23.29
N GLU A 191 -22.90 19.52 23.86
CA GLU A 191 -22.64 20.34 25.07
C GLU A 191 -22.70 19.52 26.36
N ARG A 192 -23.12 18.25 26.29
CA ARG A 192 -23.31 17.38 27.45
C ARG A 192 -22.22 16.33 27.51
N VAL A 193 -21.80 16.00 28.74
CA VAL A 193 -20.93 14.87 29.03
C VAL A 193 -21.63 13.55 28.69
N SER A 194 -20.92 12.61 28.08
CA SER A 194 -21.38 11.27 27.77
C SER A 194 -20.34 10.22 28.17
N PHE A 195 -20.77 8.98 28.36
CA PHE A 195 -19.93 7.89 28.84
C PHE A 195 -20.17 6.61 28.02
N ALA A 196 -19.11 5.93 27.65
CA ALA A 196 -19.17 4.64 26.97
C ALA A 196 -17.93 3.79 27.25
N PRO A 197 -18.08 2.44 27.35
CA PRO A 197 -19.33 1.71 27.42
C PRO A 197 -20.05 1.90 28.76
N ASN A 198 -21.33 1.70 28.80
CA ASN A 198 -22.10 1.62 30.04
C ASN A 198 -23.10 0.44 29.94
N PRO A 199 -22.91 -0.67 30.67
CA PRO A 199 -21.89 -0.88 31.70
C PRO A 199 -20.45 -0.90 31.16
N PHE A 200 -19.49 -0.46 32.00
CA PHE A 200 -18.06 -0.53 31.73
C PHE A 200 -17.39 -1.73 32.44
N ASN A 201 -16.21 -2.11 32.00
CA ASN A 201 -15.40 -3.17 32.61
C ASN A 201 -13.97 -2.69 32.90
N GLN A 202 -13.06 -2.76 31.89
CA GLN A 202 -11.65 -2.42 32.07
C GLN A 202 -11.35 -0.95 31.78
N SER A 203 -12.14 -0.32 30.94
CA SER A 203 -12.00 1.11 30.62
C SER A 203 -13.37 1.78 30.50
N LEU A 204 -13.35 3.10 30.69
CA LEU A 204 -14.49 3.99 30.51
C LEU A 204 -14.01 5.22 29.72
N SER A 205 -14.60 5.47 28.57
CA SER A 205 -14.42 6.71 27.83
C SER A 205 -15.42 7.74 28.29
N ILE A 206 -14.92 8.92 28.65
CA ILE A 206 -15.71 10.10 29.03
C ILE A 206 -15.59 11.09 27.90
N TYR A 207 -16.69 11.45 27.28
CA TYR A 207 -16.77 12.46 26.23
C TYR A 207 -17.27 13.77 26.85
N VAL A 208 -16.46 14.82 26.73
CA VAL A 208 -16.69 16.10 27.41
C VAL A 208 -17.13 17.14 26.38
N GLY A 209 -18.32 17.69 26.56
CA GLY A 209 -18.81 18.81 25.76
C GLY A 209 -18.21 20.14 26.21
N GLY A 210 -18.51 21.23 25.46
CA GLY A 210 -18.04 22.57 25.75
C GLY A 210 -16.62 22.84 25.25
N ASP A 211 -16.04 23.99 25.63
CA ASP A 211 -14.80 24.52 25.06
C ASP A 211 -13.60 24.46 26.02
N ASP A 212 -13.76 23.89 27.22
CA ASP A 212 -12.70 23.80 28.20
C ASP A 212 -11.54 22.89 27.71
N ASP A 213 -10.30 23.38 27.79
CA ASP A 213 -9.10 22.63 27.44
C ASP A 213 -8.62 21.72 28.57
N GLN A 214 -9.09 21.97 29.78
CA GLN A 214 -8.77 21.17 30.98
C GLN A 214 -10.03 20.94 31.79
N VAL A 215 -10.18 19.72 32.29
CA VAL A 215 -11.27 19.36 33.18
C VAL A 215 -10.79 18.52 34.33
N LEU A 216 -11.46 18.66 35.48
CA LEU A 216 -11.32 17.76 36.61
C LEU A 216 -12.37 16.65 36.53
N VAL A 217 -11.92 15.41 36.48
CA VAL A 217 -12.77 14.23 36.51
C VAL A 217 -12.69 13.62 37.93
N GLU A 218 -13.84 13.54 38.57
CA GLU A 218 -14.00 12.93 39.90
C GLU A 218 -14.99 11.76 39.79
N ILE A 219 -14.59 10.60 40.33
CA ILE A 219 -15.43 9.39 40.33
C ILE A 219 -15.74 9.04 41.79
N PHE A 220 -17.01 8.89 42.08
CA PHE A 220 -17.54 8.54 43.40
C PHE A 220 -18.24 7.18 43.37
N SER A 221 -18.10 6.40 44.42
CA SER A 221 -18.96 5.22 44.65
C SER A 221 -20.41 5.62 44.87
N SER A 222 -21.30 4.65 44.81
CA SER A 222 -22.73 4.84 45.16
C SER A 222 -22.96 5.37 46.57
N GLU A 223 -21.96 5.22 47.48
CA GLU A 223 -21.98 5.71 48.84
C GLU A 223 -21.39 7.13 48.99
N GLY A 224 -21.03 7.77 47.87
CA GLY A 224 -20.46 9.12 47.85
C GLY A 224 -18.96 9.20 48.20
N ARG A 225 -18.25 8.07 48.28
CA ARG A 225 -16.82 8.08 48.54
C ARG A 225 -16.05 8.35 47.25
N LEU A 226 -15.13 9.31 47.28
CA LEU A 226 -14.24 9.58 46.18
C LEU A 226 -13.33 8.36 45.90
N ILE A 227 -13.37 7.84 44.71
CA ILE A 227 -12.61 6.69 44.21
C ILE A 227 -11.41 7.15 43.41
N LYS A 228 -11.61 8.12 42.50
CA LYS A 228 -10.57 8.68 41.63
C LYS A 228 -10.81 10.16 41.42
N SER A 229 -9.73 10.94 41.38
CA SER A 229 -9.75 12.34 40.95
C SER A 229 -8.55 12.58 40.06
N GLU A 230 -8.76 13.13 38.91
CA GLU A 230 -7.74 13.33 37.89
C GLU A 230 -8.02 14.59 37.08
N SER A 231 -6.98 15.45 36.93
CA SER A 231 -7.05 16.61 36.04
C SER A 231 -6.59 16.18 34.65
N CYS A 232 -7.44 16.35 33.67
CA CYS A 232 -7.23 15.89 32.32
C CYS A 232 -7.22 17.05 31.34
N SER A 233 -6.24 17.04 30.43
CA SER A 233 -6.24 17.96 29.27
C SER A 233 -7.04 17.32 28.13
N LEU A 234 -7.90 18.13 27.54
CA LEU A 234 -8.72 17.72 26.41
C LEU A 234 -8.04 18.14 25.11
N GLY A 235 -7.92 17.21 24.18
CA GLY A 235 -7.54 17.56 22.81
C GLY A 235 -8.73 18.17 22.08
N ASN A 236 -8.50 19.22 21.30
CA ASN A 236 -9.53 19.98 20.56
C ASN A 236 -10.34 19.12 19.57
N ILE A 237 -9.87 17.90 19.27
CA ILE A 237 -10.45 17.04 18.24
C ILE A 237 -11.30 15.91 18.83
N SER A 238 -10.80 15.17 19.79
CA SER A 238 -11.53 14.01 20.33
C SER A 238 -12.40 14.34 21.54
N ARG A 239 -12.01 15.35 22.31
CA ARG A 239 -12.67 15.75 23.58
C ARG A 239 -13.05 14.55 24.45
N SER A 240 -12.22 13.52 24.43
CA SER A 240 -12.45 12.26 25.16
C SER A 240 -11.31 11.98 26.13
N ILE A 241 -11.67 11.42 27.26
CA ILE A 241 -10.75 10.93 28.30
C ILE A 241 -11.00 9.44 28.44
N GLU A 242 -9.94 8.64 28.38
CA GLU A 242 -10.02 7.21 28.65
C GLU A 242 -9.49 6.93 30.06
N LEU A 243 -10.33 6.35 30.88
CA LEU A 243 -9.99 5.97 32.25
C LEU A 243 -9.88 4.46 32.35
N PHE A 244 -8.79 3.99 32.92
CA PHE A 244 -8.66 2.59 33.34
C PHE A 244 -9.51 2.37 34.60
N THR A 245 -10.38 1.37 34.53
CA THR A 245 -11.36 1.02 35.58
C THR A 245 -11.25 -0.44 36.03
N GLY A 246 -10.22 -1.16 35.62
CA GLY A 246 -10.03 -2.59 35.92
C GLY A 246 -9.94 -2.89 37.44
N ASP A 247 -9.55 -1.91 38.24
CA ASP A 247 -9.45 -2.03 39.73
C ASP A 247 -10.77 -1.66 40.43
N PHE A 248 -11.78 -1.24 39.69
CA PHE A 248 -13.06 -0.84 40.30
C PHE A 248 -13.87 -2.07 40.72
N LYS A 249 -14.47 -2.03 41.88
CA LYS A 249 -15.38 -3.07 42.32
C LYS A 249 -16.66 -3.02 41.53
N GLN A 250 -17.32 -4.16 41.42
CA GLN A 250 -18.66 -4.21 40.80
C GLN A 250 -19.63 -3.29 41.58
N GLY A 251 -20.29 -2.39 40.86
CA GLY A 251 -21.22 -1.42 41.45
C GLY A 251 -21.57 -0.28 40.52
N SER A 252 -22.32 0.67 41.06
CA SER A 252 -22.68 1.93 40.38
C SER A 252 -21.73 3.04 40.84
N TYR A 253 -21.38 3.91 39.93
CA TYR A 253 -20.48 5.02 40.16
C TYR A 253 -21.09 6.32 39.61
N PHE A 254 -20.76 7.43 40.26
CA PHE A 254 -21.08 8.77 39.79
C PHE A 254 -19.80 9.42 39.26
N VAL A 255 -19.89 9.97 38.06
CA VAL A 255 -18.80 10.71 37.45
C VAL A 255 -19.18 12.18 37.42
N LYS A 256 -18.33 13.03 37.98
CA LYS A 256 -18.43 14.48 37.93
C LYS A 256 -17.30 15.00 37.07
N VAL A 257 -17.62 15.82 36.12
CA VAL A 257 -16.68 16.56 35.27
C VAL A 257 -16.87 18.04 35.53
N THR A 258 -15.78 18.73 35.83
CA THR A 258 -15.78 20.18 36.13
C THR A 258 -14.70 20.82 35.28
N GLY A 259 -15.04 21.82 34.46
CA GLY A 259 -14.13 22.69 33.72
C GLY A 259 -13.83 23.96 34.48
#